data_93c44c930dcaf952dfdb17281c5aa651
#
_entry.id   93c44c930dcaf952dfdb17281c5aa651
#
_cell.length_a   1.000
_cell.length_b   1.000
_cell.length_c   1.000
_cell.angle_alpha   90.00
_cell.angle_beta   90.00
_cell.angle_gamma   90.00
#
_symmetry.space_group_name_H-M   'P 1'
#
loop_
_entity.id
_entity.type
_entity.pdbx_description
1 polymer ?
#
loop_
_entity_poly.entity_id
_entity_poly.type
_entity_poly.pdbx_seq_one_letter_code
_entity_poly.pdbx_strand_id
1 'polypeptide(L)'
;MAKGMNPSQKNIHSSTENSRILLDLGYRGIIDLLPCYLSIQDRSMNILFTNENFRKDFGDGVGQPCHAVYKGSDEICNACPVQESFGDKRVHISEETVLLSDGEVAQLIVYSVPVLDLLGNVEAVMEMSTNITKVKTLQKELTFLGQSIAVLSHDMKNMLEGLHGGSYVIEEGLKDGDIALATRGWDIVKRNIAEISNIVQNILYSSKKRDIECHEVSPEEIVKDVVSLFREKAVTMNIRLGYFSNPALPSVNLDPASMRRVLSNLIWNGLEACQQNKSKDSHSVIVRADFHDQFCCMFEVEDNGIGMDEGTVDKIFEEFYSGKGSDGTGLGLFVADKIVREHGGKIEVLSSPGKGSTFRVILAMK
;
A
#
# COMPACT_ATOMS: atom_id res chain seq x y z
N MET A 1 -34.24 65.06 3.21
CA MET A 1 -33.57 65.07 4.52
C MET A 1 -33.50 63.67 5.03
N ALA A 2 -32.42 62.97 4.78
CA ALA A 2 -32.18 61.61 5.31
C ALA A 2 -31.27 61.73 6.54
N LYS A 3 -31.84 61.46 7.73
CA LYS A 3 -31.05 61.38 8.98
C LYS A 3 -30.17 60.16 8.95
N GLY A 4 -28.85 60.41 8.94
CA GLY A 4 -27.83 59.36 9.06
C GLY A 4 -27.91 58.66 10.43
N MET A 5 -28.04 57.35 10.43
CA MET A 5 -27.89 56.52 11.62
C MET A 5 -26.40 56.42 12.02
N ASN A 6 -26.15 56.68 13.29
CA ASN A 6 -24.84 56.75 13.93
C ASN A 6 -24.17 55.35 13.89
N PRO A 7 -22.90 55.21 13.40
CA PRO A 7 -22.21 53.88 13.31
C PRO A 7 -22.08 53.13 14.64
N SER A 8 -22.12 53.86 15.77
CA SER A 8 -22.04 53.27 17.12
C SER A 8 -23.23 52.44 17.53
N GLN A 9 -24.39 52.60 16.93
CA GLN A 9 -25.59 51.81 17.23
C GLN A 9 -25.64 50.45 16.50
N LYS A 10 -24.91 50.30 15.36
CA LYS A 10 -24.83 49.02 14.65
C LYS A 10 -23.95 47.97 15.37
N ASN A 11 -22.92 48.41 16.10
CA ASN A 11 -22.04 47.50 16.82
C ASN A 11 -22.62 46.94 18.14
N ILE A 12 -23.56 47.65 18.77
CA ILE A 12 -24.20 47.23 20.02
C ILE A 12 -25.29 46.15 19.75
N HIS A 13 -26.01 46.24 18.63
CA HIS A 13 -26.98 45.22 18.25
C HIS A 13 -26.35 43.89 17.83
N SER A 14 -25.18 43.91 17.13
CA SER A 14 -24.48 42.68 16.74
C SER A 14 -23.86 41.95 17.93
N SER A 15 -23.36 42.67 18.94
CA SER A 15 -22.78 42.06 20.15
C SER A 15 -23.84 41.42 21.07
N THR A 16 -25.05 41.97 21.14
CA THR A 16 -26.16 41.39 21.90
C THR A 16 -26.80 40.19 21.21
N GLU A 17 -26.84 40.14 19.89
CA GLU A 17 -27.35 39.01 19.12
C GLU A 17 -26.40 37.82 19.18
N ASN A 18 -25.08 38.05 19.06
CA ASN A 18 -24.05 37.01 19.21
C ASN A 18 -24.00 36.46 20.64
N SER A 19 -24.21 37.31 21.66
CA SER A 19 -24.31 36.85 23.06
C SER A 19 -25.57 36.01 23.32
N ARG A 20 -26.65 36.26 22.59
CA ARG A 20 -27.86 35.45 22.68
C ARG A 20 -27.72 34.05 22.10
N ILE A 21 -27.05 33.91 20.95
CA ILE A 21 -26.75 32.60 20.33
C ILE A 21 -25.90 31.73 21.26
N LEU A 22 -24.89 32.30 21.91
CA LEU A 22 -24.05 31.60 22.89
C LEU A 22 -24.83 31.21 24.17
N LEU A 23 -25.77 32.01 24.60
CA LEU A 23 -26.65 31.72 25.76
C LEU A 23 -27.73 30.68 25.44
N ASP A 24 -28.29 30.70 24.23
CA ASP A 24 -29.32 29.74 23.79
C ASP A 24 -28.76 28.34 23.52
N LEU A 25 -27.51 28.24 23.04
CA LEU A 25 -26.82 26.95 22.81
C LEU A 25 -26.35 26.31 24.12
N GLY A 26 -26.07 27.09 25.15
CA GLY A 26 -25.43 26.63 26.39
C GLY A 26 -24.03 26.08 26.15
N TYR A 27 -23.18 26.02 27.18
CA TYR A 27 -21.81 25.49 27.06
C TYR A 27 -21.75 24.05 26.52
N ARG A 28 -22.75 23.24 26.87
CA ARG A 28 -22.85 21.85 26.44
C ARG A 28 -23.10 21.72 24.93
N GLY A 29 -23.98 22.55 24.38
CA GLY A 29 -24.25 22.57 22.95
C GLY A 29 -23.03 23.00 22.11
N ILE A 30 -22.21 23.94 22.64
CA ILE A 30 -20.98 24.34 21.96
C ILE A 30 -19.97 23.20 21.96
N ILE A 31 -19.79 22.49 23.07
CA ILE A 31 -18.89 21.36 23.21
C ILE A 31 -19.29 20.19 22.31
N ASP A 32 -20.58 19.93 22.16
CA ASP A 32 -21.11 18.89 21.28
C ASP A 32 -20.89 19.20 19.78
N LEU A 33 -20.75 20.47 19.40
CA LEU A 33 -20.46 20.89 18.02
C LEU A 33 -18.97 20.89 17.66
N LEU A 34 -18.07 20.71 18.62
CA LEU A 34 -16.63 20.66 18.34
C LEU A 34 -16.28 19.46 17.44
N PRO A 35 -15.52 19.67 16.33
CA PRO A 35 -15.14 18.61 15.41
C PRO A 35 -13.95 17.77 15.96
N CYS A 36 -14.04 17.40 17.23
CA CYS A 36 -13.08 16.58 17.93
C CYS A 36 -13.79 15.68 18.94
N TYR A 37 -13.11 14.64 19.40
CA TYR A 37 -13.55 13.87 20.54
C TYR A 37 -13.14 14.59 21.81
N LEU A 38 -14.03 14.72 22.77
CA LEU A 38 -13.75 15.32 24.05
C LEU A 38 -14.26 14.41 25.16
N SER A 39 -13.39 14.08 26.10
CA SER A 39 -13.72 13.35 27.33
C SER A 39 -13.06 14.02 28.54
N ILE A 40 -13.63 13.85 29.70
CA ILE A 40 -13.07 14.31 30.98
C ILE A 40 -12.97 13.09 31.89
N GLN A 41 -11.80 12.89 32.52
CA GLN A 41 -11.53 11.75 33.39
C GLN A 41 -11.22 12.20 34.82
N ASP A 42 -11.63 11.37 35.77
CA ASP A 42 -11.21 11.48 37.18
C ASP A 42 -9.83 10.85 37.43
N ARG A 43 -9.36 10.93 38.67
CA ARG A 43 -8.07 10.32 39.10
C ARG A 43 -8.04 8.79 38.99
N SER A 44 -9.19 8.15 38.97
CA SER A 44 -9.33 6.71 38.78
C SER A 44 -9.46 6.31 37.30
N MET A 45 -9.22 7.24 36.40
CA MET A 45 -9.34 7.06 34.92
C MET A 45 -10.77 6.79 34.45
N ASN A 46 -11.81 7.05 35.27
CA ASN A 46 -13.18 6.93 34.83
C ASN A 46 -13.61 8.17 34.07
N ILE A 47 -14.33 7.97 32.99
CA ILE A 47 -14.87 9.04 32.15
C ILE A 47 -16.06 9.69 32.85
N LEU A 48 -15.95 11.00 33.14
CA LEU A 48 -16.98 11.80 33.77
C LEU A 48 -17.91 12.46 32.75
N PHE A 49 -17.38 12.78 31.57
CA PHE A 49 -18.09 13.50 30.52
C PHE A 49 -17.55 13.13 29.15
N THR A 50 -18.43 13.15 28.14
CA THR A 50 -18.08 13.02 26.72
C THR A 50 -18.94 13.96 25.87
N ASN A 51 -18.41 14.46 24.74
CA ASN A 51 -19.19 15.19 23.78
C ASN A 51 -19.90 14.24 22.77
N GLU A 52 -20.72 14.80 21.90
CA GLU A 52 -21.54 14.03 20.94
C GLU A 52 -20.67 13.23 19.95
N ASN A 53 -19.61 13.82 19.41
CA ASN A 53 -18.70 13.14 18.50
C ASN A 53 -18.02 11.94 19.16
N PHE A 54 -17.63 12.05 20.43
CA PHE A 54 -17.10 10.91 21.17
C PHE A 54 -18.13 9.78 21.25
N ARG A 55 -19.37 10.10 21.69
CA ARG A 55 -20.43 9.10 21.84
C ARG A 55 -20.80 8.40 20.53
N LYS A 56 -20.72 9.12 19.41
CA LYS A 56 -20.98 8.57 18.08
C LYS A 56 -19.98 7.47 17.69
N ASP A 57 -18.69 7.70 17.94
CA ASP A 57 -17.64 6.83 17.43
C ASP A 57 -17.11 5.81 18.47
N PHE A 58 -17.24 6.12 19.78
CA PHE A 58 -16.83 5.24 20.88
C PHE A 58 -17.98 4.66 21.70
N GLY A 59 -19.20 5.13 21.49
CA GLY A 59 -20.35 4.78 22.33
C GLY A 59 -20.43 5.59 23.63
N ASP A 60 -21.37 5.23 24.50
CA ASP A 60 -21.51 5.88 25.81
C ASP A 60 -20.46 5.34 26.78
N GLY A 61 -19.43 6.12 27.03
CA GLY A 61 -18.31 5.77 27.90
C GLY A 61 -18.39 6.34 29.31
N VAL A 62 -19.42 7.12 29.65
CA VAL A 62 -19.51 7.76 30.97
C VAL A 62 -19.61 6.72 32.08
N GLY A 63 -18.76 6.87 33.10
CA GLY A 63 -18.63 5.95 34.22
C GLY A 63 -17.75 4.73 33.99
N GLN A 64 -17.22 4.56 32.75
CA GLN A 64 -16.31 3.48 32.41
C GLN A 64 -14.85 3.95 32.45
N PRO A 65 -13.87 3.04 32.68
CA PRO A 65 -12.46 3.37 32.56
C PRO A 65 -12.08 3.76 31.12
N CYS A 66 -11.30 4.84 30.95
CA CYS A 66 -10.92 5.34 29.63
C CYS A 66 -10.17 4.30 28.78
N HIS A 67 -9.28 3.51 29.39
CA HIS A 67 -8.54 2.44 28.70
C HIS A 67 -9.46 1.31 28.18
N ALA A 68 -10.56 1.03 28.87
CA ALA A 68 -11.54 0.05 28.40
C ALA A 68 -12.29 0.58 27.16
N VAL A 69 -12.69 1.87 27.18
CA VAL A 69 -13.45 2.48 26.08
C VAL A 69 -12.57 2.74 24.85
N TYR A 70 -11.38 3.30 25.02
CA TYR A 70 -10.50 3.65 23.90
C TYR A 70 -9.70 2.48 23.32
N LYS A 71 -9.33 1.50 24.17
CA LYS A 71 -8.39 0.43 23.77
C LYS A 71 -8.94 -0.98 23.97
N GLY A 72 -10.15 -1.11 24.52
CA GLY A 72 -10.70 -2.43 24.85
C GLY A 72 -9.83 -3.21 25.86
N SER A 73 -9.09 -2.53 26.75
CA SER A 73 -8.14 -3.12 27.67
C SER A 73 -8.63 -3.03 29.11
N ASP A 74 -8.39 -4.08 29.88
CA ASP A 74 -8.65 -4.09 31.32
C ASP A 74 -7.53 -3.42 32.14
N GLU A 75 -6.39 -3.13 31.52
CA GLU A 75 -5.22 -2.54 32.16
C GLU A 75 -5.01 -1.09 31.71
N ILE A 76 -4.50 -0.27 32.65
CA ILE A 76 -4.13 1.13 32.37
C ILE A 76 -2.99 1.16 31.35
N CYS A 77 -3.05 2.12 30.43
CA CYS A 77 -2.07 2.28 29.35
C CYS A 77 -0.65 2.49 29.91
N ASN A 78 0.34 1.82 29.32
CA ASN A 78 1.74 2.15 29.53
C ASN A 78 2.00 3.57 28.99
N ALA A 79 2.67 4.44 29.78
CA ALA A 79 2.89 5.86 29.43
C ALA A 79 1.55 6.59 29.14
N CYS A 80 0.64 6.57 30.11
CA CYS A 80 -0.69 7.19 29.99
C CYS A 80 -0.60 8.72 30.11
N PRO A 81 -0.95 9.51 29.07
CA PRO A 81 -0.85 10.96 29.09
C PRO A 81 -1.79 11.60 30.14
N VAL A 82 -2.90 10.94 30.46
CA VAL A 82 -3.83 11.39 31.52
C VAL A 82 -3.17 11.29 32.90
N GLN A 83 -2.49 10.15 33.18
CA GLN A 83 -1.75 9.99 34.43
C GLN A 83 -0.62 11.00 34.57
N GLU A 84 0.12 11.25 33.47
CA GLU A 84 1.19 12.24 33.46
C GLU A 84 0.65 13.64 33.79
N SER A 85 -0.49 14.03 33.18
CA SER A 85 -1.16 15.33 33.44
C SER A 85 -1.64 15.45 34.90
N PHE A 86 -2.10 14.36 35.55
CA PHE A 86 -2.42 14.34 36.97
C PHE A 86 -1.18 14.49 37.84
N GLY A 87 -0.03 13.98 37.41
CA GLY A 87 1.24 13.98 38.15
C GLY A 87 1.95 15.32 38.14
N ASP A 88 2.15 15.90 36.94
CA ASP A 88 3.00 17.07 36.75
C ASP A 88 2.24 18.38 36.46
N LYS A 89 0.91 18.32 36.35
CA LYS A 89 0.01 19.46 36.07
C LYS A 89 0.28 20.13 34.71
N ARG A 90 0.79 19.39 33.73
CA ARG A 90 1.10 19.90 32.39
C ARG A 90 0.21 19.28 31.33
N VAL A 91 0.17 19.94 30.19
CA VAL A 91 -0.46 19.39 28.98
C VAL A 91 0.47 18.36 28.37
N HIS A 92 -0.05 17.18 28.09
CA HIS A 92 0.64 16.14 27.35
C HIS A 92 0.01 15.91 25.98
N ILE A 93 0.84 15.64 25.00
CA ILE A 93 0.42 15.38 23.62
C ILE A 93 0.98 14.01 23.23
N SER A 94 0.11 13.13 22.78
CA SER A 94 0.49 11.80 22.27
C SER A 94 -0.25 11.45 20.99
N GLU A 95 0.31 10.50 20.26
CA GLU A 95 -0.39 9.82 19.17
C GLU A 95 -0.81 8.44 19.68
N GLU A 96 -2.11 8.16 19.60
CA GLU A 96 -2.69 6.96 20.16
C GLU A 96 -3.41 6.14 19.07
N THR A 97 -3.28 4.82 19.19
CA THR A 97 -4.09 3.89 18.40
C THR A 97 -5.26 3.44 19.24
N VAL A 98 -6.47 3.63 18.73
CA VAL A 98 -7.71 3.33 19.44
C VAL A 98 -8.62 2.43 18.61
N LEU A 99 -9.55 1.76 19.29
CA LEU A 99 -10.59 0.94 18.67
C LEU A 99 -11.92 1.72 18.71
N LEU A 100 -12.53 1.93 17.56
CA LEU A 100 -13.86 2.53 17.44
C LEU A 100 -14.95 1.49 17.72
N SER A 101 -16.16 1.97 18.01
CA SER A 101 -17.31 1.10 18.34
C SER A 101 -17.75 0.16 17.21
N ASP A 102 -17.43 0.47 15.97
CA ASP A 102 -17.65 -0.37 14.79
C ASP A 102 -16.56 -1.44 14.57
N GLY A 103 -15.51 -1.47 15.41
CA GLY A 103 -14.37 -2.36 15.32
C GLY A 103 -13.24 -1.85 14.42
N GLU A 104 -13.34 -0.65 13.85
CA GLU A 104 -12.26 -0.05 13.10
C GLU A 104 -11.16 0.50 14.02
N VAL A 105 -9.91 0.43 13.55
CA VAL A 105 -8.75 1.00 14.26
C VAL A 105 -8.48 2.40 13.74
N ALA A 106 -8.45 3.38 14.65
CA ALA A 106 -8.17 4.78 14.33
C ALA A 106 -6.87 5.27 14.98
N GLN A 107 -6.20 6.20 14.30
CA GLN A 107 -5.06 6.95 14.82
C GLN A 107 -5.54 8.31 15.30
N LEU A 108 -5.33 8.61 16.57
CA LEU A 108 -5.70 9.90 17.15
C LEU A 108 -4.45 10.67 17.55
N ILE A 109 -4.52 12.00 17.40
CA ILE A 109 -3.68 12.91 18.18
C ILE A 109 -4.46 13.35 19.40
N VAL A 110 -3.89 13.16 20.59
CA VAL A 110 -4.54 13.36 21.89
C VAL A 110 -3.83 14.46 22.65
N TYR A 111 -4.60 15.40 23.16
CA TYR A 111 -4.16 16.44 24.09
C TYR A 111 -4.81 16.16 25.44
N SER A 112 -4.01 15.85 26.46
CA SER A 112 -4.46 15.68 27.84
C SER A 112 -4.15 16.95 28.63
N VAL A 113 -5.20 17.62 29.08
CA VAL A 113 -5.14 18.95 29.72
C VAL A 113 -5.64 18.86 31.14
N PRO A 114 -4.83 19.22 32.16
CA PRO A 114 -5.25 19.20 33.54
C PRO A 114 -6.27 20.32 33.82
N VAL A 115 -7.38 19.95 34.47
CA VAL A 115 -8.39 20.88 34.98
C VAL A 115 -8.09 21.13 36.46
N LEU A 116 -7.79 22.39 36.81
CA LEU A 116 -7.37 22.75 38.16
C LEU A 116 -8.56 23.26 38.99
N ASP A 117 -8.57 22.92 40.29
CA ASP A 117 -9.45 23.52 41.26
C ASP A 117 -8.97 24.93 41.68
N LEU A 118 -9.73 25.62 42.52
CA LEU A 118 -9.39 26.97 42.98
C LEU A 118 -8.11 27.01 43.86
N LEU A 119 -7.63 25.85 44.30
CA LEU A 119 -6.41 25.71 45.10
C LEU A 119 -5.20 25.32 44.23
N GLY A 120 -5.40 25.13 42.93
CA GLY A 120 -4.33 24.73 42.01
C GLY A 120 -4.02 23.22 42.02
N ASN A 121 -4.91 22.37 42.53
CA ASN A 121 -4.79 20.94 42.43
C ASN A 121 -5.53 20.44 41.17
N VAL A 122 -5.05 19.33 40.59
CA VAL A 122 -5.75 18.74 39.44
C VAL A 122 -7.00 18.01 39.93
N GLU A 123 -8.17 18.52 39.57
CA GLU A 123 -9.48 17.94 39.90
C GLU A 123 -9.85 16.85 38.87
N ALA A 124 -9.59 17.12 37.58
CA ALA A 124 -9.84 16.22 36.47
C ALA A 124 -8.82 16.43 35.36
N VAL A 125 -8.79 15.56 34.36
CA VAL A 125 -8.05 15.77 33.11
C VAL A 125 -9.04 15.73 31.95
N MET A 126 -8.97 16.74 31.09
CA MET A 126 -9.71 16.81 29.84
C MET A 126 -8.84 16.27 28.71
N GLU A 127 -9.35 15.28 27.99
CA GLU A 127 -8.76 14.83 26.74
C GLU A 127 -9.54 15.40 25.56
N MET A 128 -8.78 16.03 24.66
CA MET A 128 -9.27 16.45 23.36
C MET A 128 -8.49 15.70 22.30
N SER A 129 -9.18 14.95 21.44
CA SER A 129 -8.51 14.17 20.43
C SER A 129 -9.16 14.33 19.05
N THR A 130 -8.35 14.16 18.02
CA THR A 130 -8.78 14.28 16.61
C THR A 130 -8.32 13.07 15.83
N ASN A 131 -9.19 12.51 15.01
CA ASN A 131 -8.86 11.40 14.14
C ASN A 131 -7.96 11.86 12.98
N ILE A 132 -6.73 11.37 13.00
CA ILE A 132 -5.69 11.66 12.00
C ILE A 132 -5.39 10.47 11.07
N THR A 133 -6.22 9.41 11.11
CA THR A 133 -6.00 8.20 10.30
C THR A 133 -5.81 8.52 8.82
N LYS A 134 -6.71 9.34 8.27
CA LYS A 134 -6.61 9.78 6.87
C LYS A 134 -5.35 10.61 6.59
N VAL A 135 -4.96 11.48 7.52
CA VAL A 135 -3.74 12.30 7.40
C VAL A 135 -2.50 11.40 7.42
N LYS A 136 -2.43 10.43 8.33
CA LYS A 136 -1.33 9.45 8.40
C LYS A 136 -1.26 8.56 7.16
N THR A 137 -2.39 8.14 6.63
CA THR A 137 -2.44 7.37 5.37
C THR A 137 -1.89 8.20 4.22
N LEU A 138 -2.37 9.43 4.04
CA LEU A 138 -1.87 10.33 3.00
C LEU A 138 -0.39 10.66 3.17
N GLN A 139 0.08 10.81 4.40
CA GLN A 139 1.48 11.06 4.72
C GLN A 139 2.38 9.87 4.33
N LYS A 140 1.91 8.64 4.62
CA LYS A 140 2.57 7.40 4.19
C LYS A 140 2.61 7.30 2.66
N GLU A 141 1.49 7.59 1.98
CA GLU A 141 1.41 7.59 0.52
C GLU A 141 2.36 8.62 -0.11
N LEU A 142 2.43 9.85 0.43
CA LEU A 142 3.36 10.89 -0.05
C LEU A 142 4.82 10.51 0.18
N THR A 143 5.16 10.00 1.35
CA THR A 143 6.53 9.55 1.66
C THR A 143 6.93 8.43 0.72
N PHE A 144 6.03 7.49 0.51
CA PHE A 144 6.19 6.39 -0.41
C PHE A 144 6.40 6.86 -1.86
N LEU A 145 5.57 7.79 -2.36
CA LEU A 145 5.74 8.40 -3.69
C LEU A 145 7.10 9.09 -3.82
N GLY A 146 7.55 9.79 -2.78
CA GLY A 146 8.86 10.43 -2.78
C GLY A 146 10.02 9.43 -2.90
N GLN A 147 9.97 8.34 -2.16
CA GLN A 147 10.95 7.25 -2.24
C GLN A 147 10.91 6.57 -3.62
N SER A 148 9.73 6.34 -4.15
CA SER A 148 9.50 5.75 -5.47
C SER A 148 10.11 6.58 -6.59
N ILE A 149 9.93 7.91 -6.55
CA ILE A 149 10.52 8.83 -7.53
C ILE A 149 12.04 8.77 -7.45
N ALA A 150 12.63 8.66 -6.28
CA ALA A 150 14.09 8.57 -6.12
C ALA A 150 14.67 7.29 -6.74
N VAL A 151 14.04 6.13 -6.49
CA VAL A 151 14.43 4.84 -7.09
C VAL A 151 14.28 4.87 -8.60
N LEU A 152 13.11 5.32 -9.10
CA LEU A 152 12.86 5.45 -10.53
C LEU A 152 13.85 6.39 -11.23
N SER A 153 14.20 7.52 -10.59
CA SER A 153 15.16 8.47 -11.14
C SER A 153 16.56 7.86 -11.27
N HIS A 154 16.96 7.06 -10.29
CA HIS A 154 18.23 6.32 -10.31
C HIS A 154 18.24 5.30 -11.46
N ASP A 155 17.18 4.50 -11.58
CA ASP A 155 17.09 3.47 -12.61
C ASP A 155 17.01 4.07 -14.02
N MET A 156 16.23 5.14 -14.20
CA MET A 156 16.18 5.88 -15.46
C MET A 156 17.55 6.44 -15.84
N LYS A 157 18.32 6.97 -14.88
CA LYS A 157 19.68 7.43 -15.13
C LYS A 157 20.57 6.30 -15.61
N ASN A 158 20.55 5.14 -14.95
CA ASN A 158 21.35 3.97 -15.33
C ASN A 158 21.01 3.49 -16.75
N MET A 159 19.72 3.47 -17.11
CA MET A 159 19.27 3.08 -18.45
C MET A 159 19.71 4.09 -19.52
N LEU A 160 19.65 5.40 -19.22
CA LEU A 160 20.15 6.44 -20.12
C LEU A 160 21.66 6.32 -20.31
N GLU A 161 22.43 6.04 -19.27
CA GLU A 161 23.86 5.74 -19.35
C GLU A 161 24.12 4.48 -20.20
N GLY A 162 23.30 3.44 -20.05
CA GLY A 162 23.34 2.24 -20.88
C GLY A 162 23.03 2.53 -22.35
N LEU A 163 22.04 3.39 -22.66
CA LEU A 163 21.76 3.82 -24.03
C LEU A 163 22.92 4.61 -24.64
N HIS A 164 23.53 5.54 -23.88
CA HIS A 164 24.71 6.28 -24.33
C HIS A 164 25.91 5.36 -24.57
N GLY A 165 26.17 4.43 -23.66
CA GLY A 165 27.24 3.43 -23.82
C GLY A 165 27.03 2.52 -25.04
N GLY A 166 25.79 2.04 -25.23
CA GLY A 166 25.43 1.25 -26.41
C GLY A 166 25.58 2.03 -27.71
N SER A 167 25.16 3.29 -27.74
CA SER A 167 25.33 4.19 -28.91
C SER A 167 26.82 4.39 -29.24
N TYR A 168 27.65 4.65 -28.24
CA TYR A 168 29.09 4.78 -28.43
C TYR A 168 29.72 3.51 -29.02
N VAL A 169 29.36 2.33 -28.52
CA VAL A 169 29.85 1.04 -29.05
C VAL A 169 29.40 0.83 -30.50
N ILE A 170 28.19 1.26 -30.88
CA ILE A 170 27.72 1.22 -32.28
C ILE A 170 28.59 2.13 -33.15
N GLU A 171 28.82 3.37 -32.71
CA GLU A 171 29.62 4.35 -33.46
C GLU A 171 31.04 3.86 -33.72
N GLU A 172 31.73 3.33 -32.69
CA GLU A 172 33.10 2.78 -32.85
C GLU A 172 33.08 1.56 -33.77
N GLY A 173 32.13 0.62 -33.62
CA GLY A 173 32.05 -0.55 -34.49
C GLY A 173 31.82 -0.17 -35.98
N LEU A 174 30.96 0.84 -36.23
CA LEU A 174 30.71 1.34 -37.59
C LEU A 174 31.94 2.06 -38.19
N LYS A 175 32.66 2.82 -37.36
CA LYS A 175 33.87 3.55 -37.75
C LYS A 175 35.02 2.65 -38.15
N ASP A 176 35.17 1.54 -37.39
CA ASP A 176 36.25 0.55 -37.63
C ASP A 176 35.83 -0.56 -38.58
N GLY A 177 34.56 -0.54 -39.09
CA GLY A 177 34.03 -1.62 -39.93
C GLY A 177 33.75 -2.93 -39.18
N ASP A 178 33.78 -2.92 -37.83
CA ASP A 178 33.48 -4.07 -36.98
C ASP A 178 31.98 -4.22 -36.73
N ILE A 179 31.30 -4.93 -37.63
CA ILE A 179 29.87 -5.20 -37.56
C ILE A 179 29.52 -5.99 -36.29
N ALA A 180 30.40 -6.86 -35.80
CA ALA A 180 30.12 -7.62 -34.58
C ALA A 180 30.08 -6.71 -33.33
N LEU A 181 30.99 -5.74 -33.26
CA LEU A 181 31.00 -4.71 -32.20
C LEU A 181 29.75 -3.84 -32.29
N ALA A 182 29.40 -3.35 -33.48
CA ALA A 182 28.18 -2.55 -33.69
C ALA A 182 26.89 -3.32 -33.28
N THR A 183 26.82 -4.61 -33.59
CA THR A 183 25.70 -5.48 -33.19
C THR A 183 25.60 -5.61 -31.67
N ARG A 184 26.73 -5.76 -30.96
CA ARG A 184 26.73 -5.79 -29.47
C ARG A 184 26.21 -4.47 -28.88
N GLY A 185 26.65 -3.33 -29.45
CA GLY A 185 26.15 -2.02 -29.05
C GLY A 185 24.62 -1.90 -29.26
N TRP A 186 24.13 -2.41 -30.40
CA TRP A 186 22.69 -2.44 -30.69
C TRP A 186 21.90 -3.31 -29.70
N ASP A 187 22.44 -4.45 -29.28
CA ASP A 187 21.80 -5.30 -28.27
C ASP A 187 21.72 -4.64 -26.90
N ILE A 188 22.73 -3.82 -26.55
CA ILE A 188 22.69 -3.00 -25.33
C ILE A 188 21.53 -1.97 -25.42
N VAL A 189 21.44 -1.23 -26.54
CA VAL A 189 20.39 -0.23 -26.75
C VAL A 189 19.00 -0.88 -26.70
N LYS A 190 18.76 -1.99 -27.42
CA LYS A 190 17.48 -2.70 -27.40
C LYS A 190 17.06 -3.13 -26.02
N ARG A 191 17.99 -3.63 -25.21
CA ARG A 191 17.71 -4.06 -23.83
C ARG A 191 17.27 -2.89 -22.98
N ASN A 192 18.00 -1.76 -22.99
CA ASN A 192 17.64 -0.57 -22.21
C ASN A 192 16.29 0.03 -22.65
N ILE A 193 15.97 0.04 -23.94
CA ILE A 193 14.66 0.50 -24.43
C ILE A 193 13.53 -0.39 -23.90
N ALA A 194 13.70 -1.71 -23.91
CA ALA A 194 12.72 -2.65 -23.40
C ALA A 194 12.48 -2.44 -21.89
N GLU A 195 13.53 -2.18 -21.15
CA GLU A 195 13.51 -1.94 -19.70
C GLU A 195 12.77 -0.63 -19.37
N ILE A 196 13.07 0.47 -20.06
CA ILE A 196 12.34 1.74 -19.97
C ILE A 196 10.85 1.54 -20.26
N SER A 197 10.54 0.81 -21.33
CA SER A 197 9.15 0.52 -21.73
C SER A 197 8.40 -0.24 -20.62
N ASN A 198 9.04 -1.21 -19.99
CA ASN A 198 8.47 -1.96 -18.87
C ASN A 198 8.19 -1.07 -17.66
N ILE A 199 9.14 -0.19 -17.29
CA ILE A 199 8.95 0.75 -16.17
C ILE A 199 7.77 1.68 -16.44
N VAL A 200 7.75 2.33 -17.62
CA VAL A 200 6.65 3.24 -18.01
C VAL A 200 5.30 2.53 -17.96
N GLN A 201 5.22 1.31 -18.48
CA GLN A 201 3.98 0.53 -18.42
C GLN A 201 3.59 0.17 -16.99
N ASN A 202 4.55 -0.15 -16.10
CA ASN A 202 4.28 -0.47 -14.70
C ASN A 202 3.76 0.77 -13.94
N ILE A 203 4.36 1.95 -14.15
CA ILE A 203 3.89 3.22 -13.58
C ILE A 203 2.47 3.55 -14.06
N LEU A 204 2.21 3.45 -15.36
CA LEU A 204 0.89 3.70 -15.91
C LEU A 204 -0.16 2.73 -15.35
N TYR A 205 0.23 1.50 -15.04
CA TYR A 205 -0.65 0.51 -14.43
C TYR A 205 -0.92 0.79 -12.95
N SER A 206 0.10 1.28 -12.21
CA SER A 206 -0.04 1.64 -10.79
C SER A 206 -0.91 2.87 -10.58
N SER A 207 -0.84 3.85 -11.51
CA SER A 207 -1.45 5.19 -11.35
C SER A 207 -2.92 5.28 -11.76
N LYS A 208 -3.46 4.35 -12.53
CA LYS A 208 -4.85 4.43 -13.04
C LYS A 208 -5.72 3.32 -12.45
N LYS A 209 -6.91 3.70 -11.92
CA LYS A 209 -8.04 2.76 -11.86
C LYS A 209 -8.45 2.47 -13.30
N ARG A 210 -8.28 1.23 -13.75
CA ARG A 210 -8.79 0.77 -15.04
C ARG A 210 -10.11 0.04 -14.81
N ASP A 211 -11.04 0.24 -15.73
CA ASP A 211 -12.16 -0.68 -15.87
C ASP A 211 -11.60 -1.99 -16.45
N ILE A 212 -11.78 -3.09 -15.73
CA ILE A 212 -11.32 -4.42 -16.13
C ILE A 212 -12.27 -4.89 -17.25
N GLU A 213 -11.75 -5.14 -18.43
CA GLU A 213 -12.53 -5.65 -19.55
C GLU A 213 -12.50 -7.19 -19.55
N CYS A 214 -13.37 -7.80 -18.72
CA CYS A 214 -13.47 -9.25 -18.64
C CYS A 214 -14.20 -9.84 -19.86
N HIS A 215 -13.62 -10.94 -20.37
CA HIS A 215 -14.19 -11.75 -21.44
C HIS A 215 -14.06 -13.23 -21.11
N GLU A 216 -14.91 -14.06 -21.67
CA GLU A 216 -14.75 -15.51 -21.60
C GLU A 216 -13.54 -15.95 -22.44
N VAL A 217 -12.52 -16.49 -21.78
CA VAL A 217 -11.28 -16.93 -22.42
C VAL A 217 -10.85 -18.30 -21.91
N SER A 218 -10.21 -19.07 -22.78
CA SER A 218 -9.59 -20.35 -22.39
C SER A 218 -8.30 -20.11 -21.58
N PRO A 219 -8.18 -20.67 -20.38
CA PRO A 219 -6.92 -20.62 -19.62
C PRO A 219 -5.73 -21.20 -20.39
N GLU A 220 -5.95 -22.23 -21.21
CA GLU A 220 -4.93 -22.83 -22.05
C GLU A 220 -4.37 -21.84 -23.07
N GLU A 221 -5.23 -21.08 -23.76
CA GLU A 221 -4.79 -20.07 -24.74
C GLU A 221 -3.89 -19.02 -24.08
N ILE A 222 -4.26 -18.54 -22.89
CA ILE A 222 -3.46 -17.56 -22.16
C ILE A 222 -2.07 -18.11 -21.83
N VAL A 223 -2.00 -19.32 -21.26
CA VAL A 223 -0.73 -19.94 -20.88
C VAL A 223 0.13 -20.21 -22.10
N LYS A 224 -0.46 -20.75 -23.18
CA LYS A 224 0.23 -21.04 -24.43
C LYS A 224 0.80 -19.79 -25.07
N ASP A 225 0.02 -18.72 -25.15
CA ASP A 225 0.44 -17.44 -25.70
C ASP A 225 1.64 -16.89 -24.93
N VAL A 226 1.53 -16.81 -23.59
CA VAL A 226 2.61 -16.24 -22.75
C VAL A 226 3.88 -17.08 -22.84
N VAL A 227 3.78 -18.40 -22.73
CA VAL A 227 4.94 -19.29 -22.82
C VAL A 227 5.62 -19.15 -24.18
N SER A 228 4.87 -18.96 -25.27
CA SER A 228 5.43 -18.76 -26.62
C SER A 228 6.31 -17.51 -26.71
N LEU A 229 5.96 -16.42 -25.99
CA LEU A 229 6.74 -15.17 -25.97
C LEU A 229 8.12 -15.34 -25.34
N PHE A 230 8.24 -16.25 -24.36
CA PHE A 230 9.49 -16.45 -23.61
C PHE A 230 10.33 -17.62 -24.10
N ARG A 231 9.86 -18.40 -25.09
CA ARG A 231 10.52 -19.63 -25.54
C ARG A 231 11.94 -19.38 -26.04
N GLU A 232 12.14 -18.42 -26.94
CA GLU A 232 13.47 -18.09 -27.46
C GLU A 232 14.41 -17.61 -26.36
N LYS A 233 13.88 -16.79 -25.46
CA LYS A 233 14.65 -16.27 -24.32
C LYS A 233 15.10 -17.39 -23.39
N ALA A 234 14.20 -18.30 -23.03
CA ALA A 234 14.51 -19.45 -22.20
C ALA A 234 15.59 -20.36 -22.81
N VAL A 235 15.51 -20.60 -24.14
CA VAL A 235 16.54 -21.34 -24.88
C VAL A 235 17.89 -20.64 -24.78
N THR A 236 17.95 -19.33 -25.00
CA THR A 236 19.18 -18.55 -24.91
C THR A 236 19.80 -18.61 -23.50
N MET A 237 18.97 -18.70 -22.45
CA MET A 237 19.38 -18.83 -21.06
C MET A 237 19.66 -20.28 -20.63
N ASN A 238 19.50 -21.25 -21.54
CA ASN A 238 19.60 -22.69 -21.27
C ASN A 238 18.65 -23.18 -20.15
N ILE A 239 17.41 -22.64 -20.16
CA ILE A 239 16.35 -22.98 -19.19
C ILE A 239 15.22 -23.70 -19.93
N ARG A 240 14.75 -24.82 -19.38
CA ARG A 240 13.58 -25.54 -19.91
C ARG A 240 12.32 -24.75 -19.53
N LEU A 241 11.60 -24.21 -20.51
CA LEU A 241 10.30 -23.58 -20.32
C LEU A 241 9.20 -24.49 -20.89
N GLY A 242 8.25 -24.87 -20.05
CA GLY A 242 7.12 -25.74 -20.43
C GLY A 242 5.81 -25.22 -19.88
N TYR A 243 4.70 -25.73 -20.44
CA TYR A 243 3.38 -25.48 -19.88
C TYR A 243 2.54 -26.76 -19.87
N PHE A 244 1.55 -26.76 -18.99
CA PHE A 244 0.47 -27.75 -18.91
C PHE A 244 -0.84 -27.03 -18.68
N SER A 245 -1.89 -27.46 -19.34
CA SER A 245 -3.25 -27.02 -19.06
C SER A 245 -4.16 -28.21 -18.90
N ASN A 246 -4.99 -28.21 -17.88
CA ASN A 246 -5.99 -29.25 -17.68
C ASN A 246 -7.09 -29.09 -18.75
N PRO A 247 -7.30 -30.07 -19.62
CA PRO A 247 -8.28 -29.97 -20.71
C PRO A 247 -9.73 -29.89 -20.23
N ALA A 248 -10.00 -30.20 -18.96
CA ALA A 248 -11.33 -30.10 -18.38
C ALA A 248 -11.66 -28.70 -17.82
N LEU A 249 -10.67 -27.75 -17.81
CA LEU A 249 -10.92 -26.39 -17.37
C LEU A 249 -11.88 -25.68 -18.35
N PRO A 250 -12.98 -25.10 -17.83
CA PRO A 250 -13.88 -24.30 -18.64
C PRO A 250 -13.22 -22.95 -19.01
N SER A 251 -13.82 -22.22 -19.95
CA SER A 251 -13.53 -20.81 -20.14
C SER A 251 -13.82 -20.04 -18.86
N VAL A 252 -12.99 -19.04 -18.55
CA VAL A 252 -13.10 -18.20 -17.36
C VAL A 252 -13.29 -16.74 -17.79
N ASN A 253 -14.06 -16.00 -17.00
CA ASN A 253 -14.33 -14.58 -17.26
C ASN A 253 -13.26 -13.72 -16.60
N LEU A 254 -12.31 -13.21 -17.40
CA LEU A 254 -11.20 -12.38 -16.93
C LEU A 254 -10.70 -11.46 -18.07
N ASP A 255 -9.91 -10.44 -17.71
CA ASP A 255 -9.21 -9.61 -18.70
C ASP A 255 -7.94 -10.34 -19.19
N PRO A 256 -7.92 -10.82 -20.44
CA PRO A 256 -6.83 -11.62 -20.96
C PRO A 256 -5.51 -10.84 -21.08
N ALA A 257 -5.57 -9.55 -21.34
CA ALA A 257 -4.39 -8.71 -21.46
C ALA A 257 -3.70 -8.53 -20.08
N SER A 258 -4.49 -8.27 -19.05
CA SER A 258 -4.02 -8.17 -17.67
C SER A 258 -3.46 -9.51 -17.16
N MET A 259 -4.12 -10.63 -17.46
CA MET A 259 -3.64 -11.94 -17.03
C MET A 259 -2.36 -12.38 -17.76
N ARG A 260 -2.24 -12.12 -19.06
CA ARG A 260 -0.96 -12.33 -19.77
C ARG A 260 0.16 -11.54 -19.14
N ARG A 261 -0.09 -10.34 -18.66
CA ARG A 261 0.91 -9.51 -17.97
C ARG A 261 1.31 -10.12 -16.62
N VAL A 262 0.35 -10.60 -15.81
CA VAL A 262 0.65 -11.31 -14.56
C VAL A 262 1.58 -12.48 -14.83
N LEU A 263 1.19 -13.37 -15.74
CA LEU A 263 1.99 -14.55 -16.06
C LEU A 263 3.36 -14.19 -16.66
N SER A 264 3.44 -13.14 -17.48
CA SER A 264 4.71 -12.65 -18.03
C SER A 264 5.67 -12.20 -16.92
N ASN A 265 5.18 -11.47 -15.92
CA ASN A 265 5.98 -11.05 -14.79
C ASN A 265 6.47 -12.25 -13.96
N LEU A 266 5.61 -13.23 -13.70
CA LEU A 266 5.96 -14.43 -12.94
C LEU A 266 6.97 -15.31 -13.70
N ILE A 267 6.77 -15.53 -15.00
CA ILE A 267 7.70 -16.29 -15.86
C ILE A 267 9.06 -15.61 -15.90
N TRP A 268 9.08 -14.29 -16.12
CA TRP A 268 10.33 -13.53 -16.17
C TRP A 268 11.11 -13.66 -14.87
N ASN A 269 10.45 -13.49 -13.72
CA ASN A 269 11.08 -13.66 -12.41
C ASN A 269 11.62 -15.09 -12.21
N GLY A 270 10.89 -16.11 -12.64
CA GLY A 270 11.37 -17.51 -12.60
C GLY A 270 12.61 -17.75 -13.46
N LEU A 271 12.65 -17.20 -14.69
CA LEU A 271 13.80 -17.29 -15.58
C LEU A 271 15.04 -16.62 -14.95
N GLU A 272 14.88 -15.43 -14.38
CA GLU A 272 15.98 -14.72 -13.70
C GLU A 272 16.46 -15.47 -12.45
N ALA A 273 15.53 -15.99 -11.63
CA ALA A 273 15.88 -16.80 -10.44
C ALA A 273 16.66 -18.05 -10.81
N CYS A 274 16.29 -18.70 -11.91
CA CYS A 274 17.04 -19.82 -12.47
C CYS A 274 18.43 -19.42 -12.93
N GLN A 275 18.58 -18.29 -13.64
CA GLN A 275 19.88 -17.82 -14.12
C GLN A 275 20.85 -17.48 -12.98
N GLN A 276 20.33 -17.00 -11.85
CA GLN A 276 21.12 -16.68 -10.66
C GLN A 276 21.56 -17.94 -9.89
N ASN A 277 20.87 -19.06 -10.06
CA ASN A 277 21.19 -20.32 -9.37
C ASN A 277 22.31 -21.08 -10.07
N LYS A 278 23.54 -20.85 -9.62
CA LYS A 278 24.72 -21.53 -10.15
C LYS A 278 24.98 -22.91 -9.51
N SER A 279 24.15 -23.34 -8.58
CA SER A 279 24.33 -24.60 -7.84
C SER A 279 23.67 -25.80 -8.51
N LYS A 280 22.86 -25.59 -9.55
CA LYS A 280 22.17 -26.66 -10.30
C LYS A 280 22.65 -26.74 -11.75
N ASP A 281 22.74 -27.95 -12.27
CA ASP A 281 23.15 -28.21 -13.66
C ASP A 281 22.00 -28.03 -14.67
N SER A 282 20.74 -28.05 -14.21
CA SER A 282 19.57 -27.90 -15.06
C SER A 282 18.53 -27.01 -14.43
N HIS A 283 17.99 -26.11 -15.23
CA HIS A 283 16.97 -25.15 -14.82
C HIS A 283 15.67 -25.36 -15.58
N SER A 284 14.57 -25.13 -14.89
CA SER A 284 13.22 -25.22 -15.49
C SER A 284 12.26 -24.22 -14.90
N VAL A 285 11.38 -23.69 -15.76
CA VAL A 285 10.19 -22.94 -15.40
C VAL A 285 9.00 -23.64 -16.03
N ILE A 286 7.98 -23.97 -15.23
CA ILE A 286 6.78 -24.67 -15.67
C ILE A 286 5.56 -23.83 -15.32
N VAL A 287 4.71 -23.61 -16.31
CA VAL A 287 3.47 -22.86 -16.16
C VAL A 287 2.29 -23.84 -16.24
N ARG A 288 1.39 -23.78 -15.27
CA ARG A 288 0.21 -24.66 -15.25
C ARG A 288 -1.07 -23.85 -15.20
N ALA A 289 -2.11 -24.33 -15.88
CA ALA A 289 -3.48 -23.92 -15.67
C ALA A 289 -4.29 -25.17 -15.24
N ASP A 290 -4.84 -25.11 -14.03
CA ASP A 290 -5.57 -26.24 -13.43
C ASP A 290 -6.69 -25.73 -12.50
N PHE A 291 -7.49 -26.64 -11.99
CA PHE A 291 -8.41 -26.35 -10.91
C PHE A 291 -7.62 -26.13 -9.60
N HIS A 292 -7.99 -25.10 -8.87
CA HIS A 292 -7.61 -24.99 -7.46
C HIS A 292 -8.59 -25.80 -6.59
N ASP A 293 -9.88 -25.61 -6.87
CA ASP A 293 -11.01 -26.36 -6.33
C ASP A 293 -12.17 -26.36 -7.34
N GLN A 294 -13.35 -26.82 -6.92
CA GLN A 294 -14.54 -26.88 -7.79
C GLN A 294 -15.09 -25.52 -8.23
N PHE A 295 -14.65 -24.41 -7.63
CA PHE A 295 -15.13 -23.04 -7.88
C PHE A 295 -14.05 -22.10 -8.38
N CYS A 296 -12.79 -22.50 -8.32
CA CYS A 296 -11.64 -21.65 -8.61
C CYS A 296 -10.70 -22.32 -9.62
N CYS A 297 -10.28 -21.54 -10.63
CA CYS A 297 -9.14 -21.88 -11.46
C CYS A 297 -7.84 -21.36 -10.85
N MET A 298 -6.73 -21.99 -11.22
CA MET A 298 -5.39 -21.64 -10.77
C MET A 298 -4.45 -21.55 -11.97
N PHE A 299 -3.69 -20.45 -12.03
CA PHE A 299 -2.48 -20.39 -12.85
C PHE A 299 -1.27 -20.51 -11.91
N GLU A 300 -0.43 -21.49 -12.16
CA GLU A 300 0.77 -21.73 -11.35
C GLU A 300 2.01 -21.54 -12.19
N VAL A 301 3.01 -20.81 -11.66
CA VAL A 301 4.35 -20.70 -12.24
C VAL A 301 5.34 -21.23 -11.21
N GLU A 302 6.00 -22.32 -11.57
CA GLU A 302 7.01 -23.01 -10.76
C GLU A 302 8.38 -22.85 -11.39
N ASP A 303 9.37 -22.41 -10.62
CA ASP A 303 10.78 -22.38 -10.98
C ASP A 303 11.63 -23.21 -10.02
N ASN A 304 12.78 -23.68 -10.48
CA ASN A 304 13.78 -24.33 -9.64
C ASN A 304 15.02 -23.44 -9.41
N GLY A 305 14.84 -22.13 -9.40
CA GLY A 305 15.87 -21.12 -9.21
C GLY A 305 16.44 -21.05 -7.79
N ILE A 306 16.91 -19.85 -7.41
CA ILE A 306 17.54 -19.60 -6.09
C ILE A 306 16.56 -19.71 -4.93
N GLY A 307 15.24 -19.49 -5.17
CA GLY A 307 14.23 -19.40 -4.12
C GLY A 307 14.41 -18.17 -3.21
N MET A 308 13.57 -18.10 -2.19
CA MET A 308 13.50 -16.97 -1.25
C MET A 308 13.37 -17.48 0.19
N ASP A 309 13.87 -16.72 1.15
CA ASP A 309 13.58 -16.92 2.57
C ASP A 309 12.22 -16.33 2.96
N GLU A 310 11.73 -16.68 4.15
CA GLU A 310 10.41 -16.29 4.66
C GLU A 310 10.27 -14.77 4.77
N GLY A 311 11.29 -14.06 5.25
CA GLY A 311 11.28 -12.61 5.38
C GLY A 311 11.27 -11.87 4.03
N THR A 312 11.78 -12.50 2.98
CA THR A 312 11.68 -12.02 1.60
C THR A 312 10.28 -12.26 1.05
N VAL A 313 9.69 -13.45 1.26
CA VAL A 313 8.35 -13.81 0.78
C VAL A 313 7.30 -12.83 1.31
N ASP A 314 7.40 -12.39 2.57
CA ASP A 314 6.47 -11.44 3.18
C ASP A 314 6.47 -10.05 2.49
N LYS A 315 7.57 -9.69 1.82
CA LYS A 315 7.77 -8.35 1.24
C LYS A 315 7.70 -8.28 -0.27
N ILE A 316 7.72 -9.42 -0.98
CA ILE A 316 7.83 -9.41 -2.45
C ILE A 316 6.70 -8.70 -3.19
N PHE A 317 5.56 -8.50 -2.55
CA PHE A 317 4.41 -7.76 -3.09
C PHE A 317 4.38 -6.30 -2.65
N GLU A 318 5.31 -5.85 -1.80
CA GLU A 318 5.46 -4.44 -1.50
C GLU A 318 5.98 -3.69 -2.73
N GLU A 319 5.41 -2.53 -2.99
CA GLU A 319 5.79 -1.71 -4.14
C GLU A 319 7.25 -1.27 -4.01
N PHE A 320 8.02 -1.38 -5.09
CA PHE A 320 9.48 -1.11 -5.16
C PHE A 320 10.38 -2.03 -4.32
N TYR A 321 9.83 -3.05 -3.68
CA TYR A 321 10.67 -4.06 -3.06
C TYR A 321 11.35 -4.93 -4.13
N SER A 322 12.68 -4.95 -4.12
CA SER A 322 13.49 -5.81 -4.98
C SER A 322 14.58 -6.51 -4.17
N GLY A 323 14.55 -7.82 -4.15
CA GLY A 323 15.65 -8.62 -3.59
C GLY A 323 16.94 -8.58 -4.43
N LYS A 324 16.91 -7.88 -5.59
CA LYS A 324 18.00 -7.79 -6.57
C LYS A 324 18.82 -6.50 -6.45
N GLY A 325 18.56 -5.67 -5.44
CA GLY A 325 19.19 -4.36 -5.30
C GLY A 325 18.84 -3.45 -6.49
N SER A 326 19.86 -2.86 -7.15
CA SER A 326 19.69 -1.93 -8.27
C SER A 326 19.20 -2.56 -9.58
N ASP A 327 19.15 -3.89 -9.70
CA ASP A 327 18.84 -4.56 -10.97
C ASP A 327 17.35 -4.92 -11.12
N GLY A 328 16.49 -4.52 -10.18
CA GLY A 328 15.07 -4.80 -10.23
C GLY A 328 14.22 -3.62 -9.77
N THR A 329 13.22 -3.25 -10.56
CA THR A 329 12.31 -2.11 -10.26
C THR A 329 11.37 -2.36 -9.08
N GLY A 330 11.24 -3.61 -8.61
CA GLY A 330 10.29 -3.99 -7.56
C GLY A 330 8.80 -3.78 -7.91
N LEU A 331 8.48 -3.42 -9.16
CA LEU A 331 7.11 -3.14 -9.59
C LEU A 331 6.39 -4.37 -10.18
N GLY A 332 7.12 -5.37 -10.67
CA GLY A 332 6.54 -6.48 -11.41
C GLY A 332 5.56 -7.31 -10.57
N LEU A 333 5.98 -7.75 -9.38
CA LEU A 333 5.13 -8.55 -8.48
C LEU A 333 4.04 -7.73 -7.83
N PHE A 334 4.30 -6.48 -7.46
CA PHE A 334 3.27 -5.55 -6.98
C PHE A 334 2.14 -5.36 -8.01
N VAL A 335 2.49 -5.11 -9.28
CA VAL A 335 1.51 -4.99 -10.36
C VAL A 335 0.75 -6.30 -10.58
N ALA A 336 1.43 -7.45 -10.48
CA ALA A 336 0.78 -8.74 -10.59
C ALA A 336 -0.26 -8.97 -9.48
N ASP A 337 0.08 -8.69 -8.22
CA ASP A 337 -0.82 -8.80 -7.08
C ASP A 337 -2.02 -7.85 -7.22
N LYS A 338 -1.77 -6.60 -7.61
CA LYS A 338 -2.83 -5.61 -7.85
C LYS A 338 -3.82 -6.10 -8.91
N ILE A 339 -3.33 -6.58 -10.06
CA ILE A 339 -4.18 -7.13 -11.13
C ILE A 339 -5.04 -8.26 -10.62
N VAL A 340 -4.44 -9.21 -9.89
CA VAL A 340 -5.15 -10.38 -9.39
C VAL A 340 -6.21 -9.99 -8.36
N ARG A 341 -5.92 -9.06 -7.46
CA ARG A 341 -6.91 -8.51 -6.51
C ARG A 341 -8.04 -7.77 -7.21
N GLU A 342 -7.75 -7.01 -8.25
CA GLU A 342 -8.77 -6.35 -9.08
C GLU A 342 -9.72 -7.36 -9.73
N HIS A 343 -9.24 -8.58 -10.06
CA HIS A 343 -10.07 -9.71 -10.51
C HIS A 343 -10.77 -10.49 -9.39
N GLY A 344 -10.66 -10.02 -8.12
CA GLY A 344 -11.22 -10.71 -6.96
C GLY A 344 -10.49 -11.99 -6.57
N GLY A 345 -9.25 -12.18 -7.04
CA GLY A 345 -8.39 -13.31 -6.76
C GLY A 345 -7.33 -13.05 -5.70
N LYS A 346 -6.43 -14.02 -5.55
CA LYS A 346 -5.25 -13.93 -4.67
C LYS A 346 -4.03 -14.60 -5.30
N ILE A 347 -2.83 -14.16 -4.90
CA ILE A 347 -1.58 -14.85 -5.22
C ILE A 347 -1.06 -15.54 -3.95
N GLU A 348 -0.75 -16.83 -4.06
CA GLU A 348 -0.06 -17.61 -3.03
C GLU A 348 1.37 -17.90 -3.49
N VAL A 349 2.32 -17.92 -2.55
CA VAL A 349 3.74 -18.17 -2.83
C VAL A 349 4.28 -19.24 -1.91
N LEU A 350 4.94 -20.21 -2.51
CA LEU A 350 5.71 -21.23 -1.81
C LEU A 350 7.14 -21.12 -2.29
N SER A 351 8.08 -20.82 -1.41
CA SER A 351 9.49 -20.69 -1.77
C SER A 351 10.41 -21.18 -0.66
N SER A 352 11.59 -21.63 -1.04
CA SER A 352 12.66 -21.98 -0.09
C SER A 352 14.02 -21.71 -0.74
N PRO A 353 15.00 -21.17 0.00
CA PRO A 353 16.34 -20.93 -0.51
C PRO A 353 16.95 -22.18 -1.16
N GLY A 354 17.49 -22.02 -2.38
CA GLY A 354 18.12 -23.07 -3.17
C GLY A 354 17.16 -24.08 -3.83
N LYS A 355 15.86 -24.05 -3.52
CA LYS A 355 14.88 -24.99 -4.09
C LYS A 355 14.10 -24.40 -5.26
N GLY A 356 13.86 -23.10 -5.25
CA GLY A 356 13.03 -22.36 -6.22
C GLY A 356 11.77 -21.82 -5.60
N SER A 357 10.84 -21.35 -6.44
CA SER A 357 9.58 -20.75 -6.02
C SER A 357 8.41 -21.27 -6.83
N THR A 358 7.23 -21.27 -6.22
CA THR A 358 5.95 -21.58 -6.87
C THR A 358 4.99 -20.46 -6.56
N PHE A 359 4.51 -19.76 -7.59
CA PHE A 359 3.50 -18.72 -7.52
C PHE A 359 2.17 -19.28 -8.03
N ARG A 360 1.10 -19.12 -7.25
CA ARG A 360 -0.25 -19.57 -7.60
C ARG A 360 -1.20 -18.39 -7.65
N VAL A 361 -1.72 -18.11 -8.82
CA VAL A 361 -2.77 -17.11 -9.06
C VAL A 361 -4.10 -17.84 -9.02
N ILE A 362 -4.95 -17.55 -8.05
CA ILE A 362 -6.22 -18.23 -7.80
C ILE A 362 -7.35 -17.26 -8.10
N LEU A 363 -8.26 -17.64 -9.00
CA LEU A 363 -9.38 -16.84 -9.47
C LEU A 363 -10.68 -17.65 -9.40
N ALA A 364 -11.78 -16.98 -9.01
CA ALA A 364 -13.10 -17.61 -9.03
C ALA A 364 -13.55 -17.86 -10.47
N MET A 365 -14.05 -19.06 -10.74
CA MET A 365 -14.75 -19.40 -11.99
C MET A 365 -16.20 -18.94 -11.83
N LYS A 366 -16.54 -17.80 -12.46
CA LYS A 366 -17.91 -17.27 -12.50
C LYS A 366 -18.54 -17.55 -13.85
#